data_9d2f3ed2025a08b553f8e8ed39ca57f9
#
_entry.id   9d2f3ed2025a08b553f8e8ed39ca57f9
#
_cell.length_a   1.000
_cell.length_b   1.000
_cell.length_c   1.000
_cell.angle_alpha   90.00
_cell.angle_beta   90.00
_cell.angle_gamma   90.00
#
_symmetry.space_group_name_H-M   'P 1'
#
loop_
_entity.id
_entity.type
_entity.pdbx_description
1 polymer ?
#
loop_
_entity_poly.entity_id
_entity_poly.type
_entity_poly.pdbx_seq_one_letter_code
_entity_poly.pdbx_strand_id
1 'polypeptide(L)'
;VEVQEAVYKHLEEKMLRSKKAQTGGLITGLIFGIASLVIGVIIAFVIVNTLIDAELLQDGRTTGTVINESSYINATGDTLAGASVTKFVSGSISISEAINLTSNETILSGNYTVSDAGVITNITTVNYANVVLSYTYTLKTDTEVSADGLNTNFTAGVDNVSDKIPTILLVAAIVLILGVLVLLVATWQRMNMGGGL
;
A
#
# COMPACT_ATOMS: atom_id res chain seq x y z
N VAL A 1 25.71 -45.25 -46.10
CA VAL A 1 25.68 -43.80 -45.98
C VAL A 1 24.26 -43.32 -45.63
N GLU A 2 23.21 -43.69 -46.35
CA GLU A 2 21.80 -43.25 -46.14
C GLU A 2 21.24 -43.60 -44.78
N VAL A 3 21.53 -44.75 -44.22
CA VAL A 3 20.99 -45.19 -42.90
C VAL A 3 21.60 -44.35 -41.75
N GLN A 4 22.83 -43.96 -41.84
CA GLN A 4 23.48 -43.09 -40.86
C GLN A 4 22.87 -41.66 -40.88
N GLU A 5 22.61 -41.13 -42.02
CA GLU A 5 22.00 -39.78 -42.20
C GLU A 5 20.57 -39.74 -41.63
N ALA A 6 19.79 -40.80 -41.87
CA ALA A 6 18.44 -40.93 -41.34
C ALA A 6 18.44 -41.01 -39.81
N VAL A 7 19.41 -41.72 -39.17
CA VAL A 7 19.57 -41.81 -37.73
C VAL A 7 19.97 -40.46 -37.12
N TYR A 8 20.91 -39.73 -37.73
CA TYR A 8 21.30 -38.39 -37.30
C TYR A 8 20.13 -37.42 -37.34
N LYS A 9 19.36 -37.39 -38.41
CA LYS A 9 18.20 -36.54 -38.57
C LYS A 9 17.10 -36.83 -37.52
N HIS A 10 16.86 -38.09 -37.19
CA HIS A 10 15.91 -38.50 -36.17
C HIS A 10 16.37 -38.09 -34.75
N LEU A 11 17.66 -38.20 -34.46
CA LEU A 11 18.22 -37.77 -33.18
C LEU A 11 18.19 -36.24 -33.02
N GLU A 12 18.45 -35.52 -34.08
CA GLU A 12 18.38 -34.05 -34.08
C GLU A 12 16.94 -33.54 -33.87
N GLU A 13 15.94 -34.13 -34.52
CA GLU A 13 14.51 -33.83 -34.29
C GLU A 13 14.09 -34.14 -32.84
N LYS A 14 14.55 -35.26 -32.29
CA LYS A 14 14.24 -35.66 -30.93
C LYS A 14 14.86 -34.71 -29.89
N MET A 15 16.08 -34.25 -30.11
CA MET A 15 16.75 -33.25 -29.28
C MET A 15 16.08 -31.87 -29.36
N LEU A 16 15.66 -31.45 -30.55
CA LEU A 16 14.95 -30.17 -30.75
C LEU A 16 13.57 -30.18 -30.07
N ARG A 17 12.83 -31.29 -30.17
CA ARG A 17 11.53 -31.47 -29.47
C ARG A 17 11.72 -31.45 -27.95
N SER A 18 12.74 -32.13 -27.42
CA SER A 18 13.04 -32.14 -25.98
C SER A 18 13.39 -30.76 -25.45
N LYS A 19 14.25 -30.00 -26.16
CA LYS A 19 14.60 -28.61 -25.77
C LYS A 19 13.37 -27.69 -25.80
N LYS A 20 12.51 -27.81 -26.80
CA LYS A 20 11.31 -26.99 -26.96
C LYS A 20 10.27 -27.27 -25.85
N ALA A 21 10.11 -28.55 -25.46
CA ALA A 21 9.24 -28.94 -24.36
C ALA A 21 9.77 -28.44 -23.00
N GLN A 22 11.08 -28.50 -22.79
CA GLN A 22 11.72 -28.05 -21.56
C GLN A 22 11.63 -26.52 -21.38
N THR A 23 11.82 -25.74 -22.44
CA THR A 23 11.69 -24.28 -22.40
C THR A 23 10.24 -23.84 -22.15
N GLY A 24 9.25 -24.53 -22.76
CA GLY A 24 7.84 -24.25 -22.51
C GLY A 24 7.43 -24.50 -21.06
N GLY A 25 7.93 -25.59 -20.46
CA GLY A 25 7.68 -25.91 -19.06
C GLY A 25 8.26 -24.90 -18.07
N LEU A 26 9.46 -24.38 -18.35
CA LEU A 26 10.10 -23.34 -17.52
C LEU A 26 9.34 -22.01 -17.56
N ILE A 27 8.93 -21.58 -18.75
CA ILE A 27 8.17 -20.32 -18.92
C ILE A 27 6.80 -20.43 -18.23
N THR A 28 6.11 -21.55 -18.41
CA THR A 28 4.81 -21.81 -17.76
C THR A 28 4.97 -21.85 -16.25
N GLY A 29 5.99 -22.54 -15.73
CA GLY A 29 6.31 -22.57 -14.30
C GLY A 29 6.61 -21.18 -13.70
N LEU A 30 7.36 -20.35 -14.44
CA LEU A 30 7.63 -18.96 -14.04
C LEU A 30 6.34 -18.12 -13.97
N ILE A 31 5.49 -18.22 -14.99
CA ILE A 31 4.21 -17.49 -15.04
C ILE A 31 3.30 -17.90 -13.88
N PHE A 32 3.15 -19.20 -13.64
CA PHE A 32 2.34 -19.70 -12.51
C PHE A 32 2.95 -19.33 -11.15
N GLY A 33 4.29 -19.33 -11.04
CA GLY A 33 4.97 -18.89 -9.82
C GLY A 33 4.70 -17.43 -9.49
N ILE A 34 4.82 -16.54 -10.48
CA ILE A 34 4.53 -15.11 -10.32
C ILE A 34 3.04 -14.90 -10.01
N ALA A 35 2.14 -15.57 -10.74
CA ALA A 35 0.69 -15.45 -10.50
C ALA A 35 0.32 -15.92 -9.09
N SER A 36 0.87 -17.03 -8.62
CA SER A 36 0.64 -17.56 -7.28
C SER A 36 1.14 -16.60 -6.19
N LEU A 37 2.33 -15.99 -6.39
CA LEU A 37 2.88 -15.01 -5.48
C LEU A 37 1.98 -13.77 -5.38
N VAL A 38 1.51 -13.24 -6.51
CA VAL A 38 0.60 -12.08 -6.54
C VAL A 38 -0.71 -12.39 -5.82
N ILE A 39 -1.31 -13.56 -6.08
CA ILE A 39 -2.55 -13.99 -5.42
C ILE A 39 -2.31 -14.12 -3.90
N GLY A 40 -1.19 -14.73 -3.49
CA GLY A 40 -0.84 -14.87 -2.08
C GLY A 40 -0.70 -13.52 -1.36
N VAL A 41 -0.08 -12.55 -2.00
CA VAL A 41 0.05 -11.18 -1.46
C VAL A 41 -1.32 -10.49 -1.34
N ILE A 42 -2.18 -10.63 -2.35
CA ILE A 42 -3.54 -10.05 -2.31
C ILE A 42 -4.36 -10.68 -1.17
N ILE A 43 -4.30 -11.99 -0.99
CA ILE A 43 -5.01 -12.68 0.10
C ILE A 43 -4.49 -12.20 1.45
N ALA A 44 -3.18 -12.11 1.64
CA ALA A 44 -2.58 -11.62 2.88
C ALA A 44 -3.03 -10.19 3.19
N PHE A 45 -3.07 -9.33 2.18
CA PHE A 45 -3.55 -7.94 2.32
C PHE A 45 -5.03 -7.87 2.70
N VAL A 46 -5.89 -8.67 2.06
CA VAL A 46 -7.32 -8.73 2.41
C VAL A 46 -7.51 -9.20 3.86
N ILE A 47 -6.74 -10.21 4.31
CA ILE A 47 -6.81 -10.68 5.69
C ILE A 47 -6.41 -9.56 6.66
N VAL A 48 -5.30 -8.87 6.42
CA VAL A 48 -4.84 -7.76 7.28
C VAL A 48 -5.89 -6.65 7.36
N ASN A 49 -6.45 -6.22 6.22
CA ASN A 49 -7.51 -5.20 6.22
C ASN A 49 -8.75 -5.66 6.97
N THR A 50 -9.16 -6.93 6.79
CA THR A 50 -10.31 -7.47 7.53
C THR A 50 -10.08 -7.47 9.04
N LEU A 51 -8.84 -7.75 9.50
CA LEU A 51 -8.48 -7.70 10.93
C LEU A 51 -8.49 -6.26 11.47
N ILE A 52 -8.04 -5.30 10.67
CA ILE A 52 -8.08 -3.86 11.00
C ILE A 52 -9.53 -3.39 11.10
N ASP A 53 -10.34 -3.66 10.08
CA ASP A 53 -11.75 -3.23 10.00
C ASP A 53 -12.63 -3.88 11.07
N ALA A 54 -12.33 -5.12 11.44
CA ALA A 54 -13.00 -5.84 12.53
C ALA A 54 -12.52 -5.44 13.92
N GLU A 55 -11.58 -4.47 14.00
CA GLU A 55 -10.99 -3.97 15.25
C GLU A 55 -10.28 -5.04 16.12
N LEU A 56 -10.00 -6.21 15.56
CA LEU A 56 -9.38 -7.34 16.27
C LEU A 56 -7.92 -7.08 16.71
N LEU A 57 -7.29 -6.03 16.19
CA LEU A 57 -5.93 -5.64 16.58
C LEU A 57 -5.90 -4.62 17.74
N GLN A 58 -7.08 -4.21 18.22
CA GLN A 58 -7.23 -3.14 19.22
C GLN A 58 -7.19 -3.62 20.68
N ASP A 59 -7.36 -4.91 20.92
CA ASP A 59 -7.48 -5.49 22.26
C ASP A 59 -6.32 -5.17 23.22
N GLY A 60 -5.16 -4.83 22.70
CA GLY A 60 -3.98 -4.46 23.48
C GLY A 60 -3.70 -2.96 23.55
N ARG A 61 -4.62 -2.10 23.10
CA ARG A 61 -4.46 -0.65 23.19
C ARG A 61 -4.29 -0.22 24.65
N THR A 62 -3.42 0.74 24.89
CA THR A 62 -3.14 1.27 26.24
C THR A 62 -3.59 2.72 26.34
N THR A 63 -3.94 3.14 27.55
CA THR A 63 -4.30 4.54 27.83
C THR A 63 -3.08 5.29 28.31
N GLY A 64 -2.75 6.38 27.62
CA GLY A 64 -1.81 7.39 28.10
C GLY A 64 -2.56 8.47 28.90
N THR A 65 -1.89 9.04 29.89
CA THR A 65 -2.44 10.15 30.68
C THR A 65 -1.46 11.29 30.72
N VAL A 66 -1.95 12.49 30.45
CA VAL A 66 -1.22 13.74 30.63
C VAL A 66 -1.89 14.54 31.74
N ILE A 67 -1.08 15.04 32.66
CA ILE A 67 -1.54 15.83 33.83
C ILE A 67 -0.88 17.20 33.75
N ASN A 68 -1.69 18.23 33.90
CA ASN A 68 -1.23 19.64 33.98
C ASN A 68 -0.41 20.10 32.74
N GLU A 69 -0.80 19.75 31.57
CA GLU A 69 -0.21 20.31 30.33
C GLU A 69 -0.57 21.79 30.18
N SER A 70 0.43 22.63 30.02
CA SER A 70 0.22 24.05 29.73
C SER A 70 -0.15 24.20 28.26
N SER A 71 -1.26 24.88 27.98
CA SER A 71 -1.82 25.06 26.66
C SER A 71 -2.55 26.41 26.56
N TYR A 72 -3.13 26.69 25.42
CA TYR A 72 -4.07 27.78 25.19
C TYR A 72 -5.27 27.29 24.41
N ILE A 73 -6.42 27.92 24.63
CA ILE A 73 -7.65 27.58 23.89
C ILE A 73 -8.11 28.85 23.18
N ASN A 74 -7.92 28.90 21.86
CA ASN A 74 -8.29 29.99 21.00
C ASN A 74 -8.81 29.48 19.63
N ALA A 75 -9.12 30.35 18.70
CA ALA A 75 -9.64 29.99 17.39
C ALA A 75 -8.60 29.30 16.49
N THR A 76 -7.28 29.56 16.71
CA THR A 76 -6.20 28.93 15.91
C THR A 76 -5.98 27.48 16.36
N GLY A 77 -6.21 27.19 17.63
CA GLY A 77 -6.00 25.89 18.26
C GLY A 77 -4.56 25.64 18.72
N ASP A 78 -4.43 24.66 19.60
CA ASP A 78 -3.16 24.14 20.10
C ASP A 78 -3.15 22.61 19.98
N THR A 79 -2.01 22.04 19.56
CA THR A 79 -1.87 20.59 19.43
C THR A 79 -1.39 19.99 20.75
N LEU A 80 -2.21 19.16 21.35
CA LEU A 80 -1.92 18.50 22.62
C LEU A 80 -0.74 17.52 22.49
N ALA A 81 0.12 17.48 23.51
CA ALA A 81 1.33 16.64 23.51
C ALA A 81 1.01 15.16 23.30
N GLY A 82 -0.10 14.67 23.85
CA GLY A 82 -0.57 13.29 23.66
C GLY A 82 -0.87 12.94 22.20
N ALA A 83 -1.26 13.91 21.36
CA ALA A 83 -1.50 13.70 19.93
C ALA A 83 -0.20 13.58 19.11
N SER A 84 0.93 14.08 19.62
CA SER A 84 2.24 14.03 18.96
C SER A 84 2.96 12.69 19.16
N VAL A 85 2.40 11.77 19.90
CA VAL A 85 2.99 10.45 20.16
C VAL A 85 2.77 9.54 18.95
N THR A 86 3.83 8.83 18.53
CA THR A 86 3.85 7.99 17.31
C THR A 86 2.73 6.95 17.21
N LYS A 87 2.20 6.49 18.34
CA LYS A 87 1.13 5.48 18.42
C LYS A 87 -0.24 6.06 18.76
N PHE A 88 -0.40 7.36 18.68
CA PHE A 88 -1.66 8.02 19.00
C PHE A 88 -2.81 7.49 18.15
N VAL A 89 -3.93 7.20 18.80
CA VAL A 89 -5.19 6.86 18.13
C VAL A 89 -5.97 8.15 17.90
N SER A 90 -6.21 8.48 16.65
CA SER A 90 -6.98 9.66 16.24
C SER A 90 -8.35 9.72 16.93
N GLY A 91 -8.75 10.88 17.42
CA GLY A 91 -10.03 11.08 18.09
C GLY A 91 -10.15 10.49 19.52
N SER A 92 -9.06 9.97 20.09
CA SER A 92 -9.11 9.30 21.40
C SER A 92 -8.87 10.21 22.60
N ILE A 93 -8.58 11.50 22.39
CA ILE A 93 -8.34 12.42 23.51
C ILE A 93 -9.64 12.71 24.24
N SER A 94 -9.60 12.51 25.55
CA SER A 94 -10.68 12.84 26.47
C SER A 94 -10.16 13.77 27.57
N ILE A 95 -10.60 15.03 27.54
CA ILE A 95 -10.23 16.03 28.54
C ILE A 95 -10.98 15.71 29.83
N SER A 96 -10.22 15.48 30.90
CA SER A 96 -10.77 15.28 32.27
C SER A 96 -10.87 16.60 33.01
N GLU A 97 -9.96 17.53 32.75
CA GLU A 97 -9.93 18.82 33.43
C GLU A 97 -9.32 19.90 32.52
N ALA A 98 -9.91 21.09 32.53
CA ALA A 98 -9.39 22.29 31.86
C ALA A 98 -9.55 23.49 32.81
N ILE A 99 -8.44 24.09 33.22
CA ILE A 99 -8.44 25.20 34.18
C ILE A 99 -7.82 26.44 33.52
N ASN A 100 -8.50 27.56 33.60
CA ASN A 100 -7.96 28.87 33.25
C ASN A 100 -7.11 29.39 34.41
N LEU A 101 -5.79 29.41 34.26
CA LEU A 101 -4.86 29.89 35.30
C LEU A 101 -5.01 31.38 35.61
N THR A 102 -5.61 32.18 34.73
CA THR A 102 -5.80 33.60 34.95
C THR A 102 -6.94 33.88 35.94
N SER A 103 -8.05 33.13 35.85
CA SER A 103 -9.21 33.28 36.75
C SER A 103 -9.29 32.18 37.81
N ASN A 104 -8.46 31.13 37.69
CA ASN A 104 -8.50 29.91 38.51
C ASN A 104 -9.86 29.19 38.44
N GLU A 105 -10.53 29.25 37.28
CA GLU A 105 -11.84 28.65 37.05
C GLU A 105 -11.76 27.50 36.05
N THR A 106 -12.62 26.52 36.26
CA THR A 106 -12.78 25.40 35.29
C THR A 106 -13.44 25.87 34.02
N ILE A 107 -12.82 25.55 32.89
CA ILE A 107 -13.39 25.79 31.55
C ILE A 107 -14.31 24.62 31.20
N LEU A 108 -15.58 24.91 31.01
CA LEU A 108 -16.59 23.89 30.69
C LEU A 108 -16.36 23.31 29.30
N SER A 109 -16.64 22.02 29.11
CA SER A 109 -16.49 21.31 27.84
C SER A 109 -17.29 21.90 26.66
N GLY A 110 -18.33 22.71 26.95
CA GLY A 110 -19.08 23.47 25.93
C GLY A 110 -18.34 24.67 25.37
N ASN A 111 -17.15 25.03 25.86
CA ASN A 111 -16.38 26.18 25.41
C ASN A 111 -15.25 25.82 24.45
N TYR A 112 -14.93 24.54 24.29
CA TYR A 112 -13.87 24.05 23.41
C TYR A 112 -14.28 22.75 22.71
N THR A 113 -13.54 22.42 21.68
CA THR A 113 -13.59 21.12 21.01
C THR A 113 -12.18 20.59 20.78
N VAL A 114 -12.03 19.28 20.72
CA VAL A 114 -10.79 18.61 20.34
C VAL A 114 -11.02 17.88 19.05
N SER A 115 -10.21 18.17 18.03
CA SER A 115 -10.28 17.48 16.75
C SER A 115 -9.69 16.06 16.84
N ASP A 116 -9.96 15.23 15.83
CA ASP A 116 -9.37 13.90 15.71
C ASP A 116 -7.82 13.93 15.67
N ALA A 117 -7.25 15.03 15.19
CA ALA A 117 -5.80 15.26 15.20
C ALA A 117 -5.26 15.71 16.56
N GLY A 118 -6.11 15.83 17.58
CA GLY A 118 -5.72 16.26 18.92
C GLY A 118 -5.46 17.76 19.06
N VAL A 119 -6.05 18.58 18.19
CA VAL A 119 -5.99 20.04 18.30
C VAL A 119 -7.18 20.53 19.10
N ILE A 120 -6.91 21.24 20.21
CA ILE A 120 -7.95 21.88 21.01
C ILE A 120 -8.20 23.30 20.49
N THR A 121 -9.46 23.61 20.20
CA THR A 121 -9.90 24.96 19.73
C THR A 121 -11.06 25.45 20.54
N ASN A 122 -11.22 26.79 20.68
CA ASN A 122 -12.42 27.33 21.28
C ASN A 122 -13.59 27.32 20.27
N ILE A 123 -14.80 27.19 20.80
CA ILE A 123 -16.06 27.29 20.05
C ILE A 123 -16.88 28.51 20.49
N THR A 124 -16.31 29.36 21.34
CA THR A 124 -16.88 30.59 21.85
C THR A 124 -16.03 31.78 21.37
N THR A 125 -16.46 32.99 21.70
CA THR A 125 -15.69 34.22 21.41
C THR A 125 -14.60 34.50 22.45
N VAL A 126 -14.53 33.72 23.53
CA VAL A 126 -13.58 33.91 24.63
C VAL A 126 -12.30 33.10 24.36
N ASN A 127 -11.16 33.79 24.36
CA ASN A 127 -9.85 33.15 24.25
C ASN A 127 -9.25 32.93 25.65
N TYR A 128 -8.72 31.77 25.89
CA TYR A 128 -8.03 31.40 27.12
C TYR A 128 -6.53 31.24 26.84
N ALA A 129 -5.73 32.21 27.26
CA ALA A 129 -4.31 32.28 26.91
C ALA A 129 -3.43 31.37 27.81
N ASN A 130 -3.86 31.13 29.04
CA ASN A 130 -3.13 30.32 30.02
C ASN A 130 -4.06 29.25 30.56
N VAL A 131 -3.95 28.07 30.02
CA VAL A 131 -4.79 26.92 30.38
C VAL A 131 -3.90 25.78 30.83
N VAL A 132 -4.36 25.05 31.87
CA VAL A 132 -3.80 23.77 32.23
C VAL A 132 -4.82 22.70 31.92
N LEU A 133 -4.38 21.68 31.21
CA LEU A 133 -5.20 20.57 30.73
C LEU A 133 -4.72 19.25 31.34
N SER A 134 -5.67 18.45 31.83
CA SER A 134 -5.45 17.05 32.17
C SER A 134 -6.36 16.20 31.31
N TYR A 135 -5.81 15.17 30.68
CA TYR A 135 -6.56 14.35 29.72
C TYR A 135 -5.98 12.94 29.58
N THR A 136 -6.77 12.06 29.02
CA THR A 136 -6.36 10.72 28.61
C THR A 136 -6.40 10.61 27.09
N TYR A 137 -5.60 9.70 26.56
CA TYR A 137 -5.58 9.35 25.14
C TYR A 137 -5.24 7.88 24.96
N THR A 138 -5.55 7.32 23.81
CA THR A 138 -5.30 5.90 23.52
C THR A 138 -4.08 5.74 22.62
N LEU A 139 -3.30 4.69 22.89
CA LEU A 139 -2.13 4.30 22.12
C LEU A 139 -2.41 2.99 21.37
N LYS A 140 -2.03 2.95 20.10
CA LYS A 140 -2.05 1.74 19.27
C LYS A 140 -1.10 0.67 19.81
N THR A 141 -1.43 -0.58 19.58
CA THR A 141 -0.52 -1.72 19.81
C THR A 141 0.60 -1.74 18.76
N ASP A 142 1.71 -2.44 19.07
CA ASP A 142 2.78 -2.66 18.07
C ASP A 142 2.30 -3.45 16.86
N THR A 143 1.36 -4.38 17.07
CA THR A 143 0.74 -5.17 15.99
C THR A 143 -0.10 -4.29 15.07
N GLU A 144 -0.88 -3.37 15.64
CA GLU A 144 -1.69 -2.42 14.89
C GLU A 144 -0.81 -1.47 14.05
N VAL A 145 0.26 -0.92 14.63
CA VAL A 145 1.24 -0.08 13.92
C VAL A 145 1.91 -0.85 12.78
N SER A 146 2.26 -2.11 13.02
CA SER A 146 2.86 -2.97 11.99
C SER A 146 1.88 -3.28 10.86
N ALA A 147 0.61 -3.50 11.18
CA ALA A 147 -0.45 -3.72 10.19
C ALA A 147 -0.71 -2.46 9.34
N ASP A 148 -0.76 -1.29 9.96
CA ASP A 148 -0.87 0.00 9.26
C ASP A 148 0.31 0.24 8.32
N GLY A 149 1.54 -0.07 8.77
CA GLY A 149 2.74 0.02 7.95
C GLY A 149 2.71 -0.92 6.74
N LEU A 150 2.27 -2.16 6.94
CA LEU A 150 2.11 -3.13 5.86
C LEU A 150 1.07 -2.66 4.85
N ASN A 151 -0.08 -2.16 5.30
CA ASN A 151 -1.13 -1.60 4.46
C ASN A 151 -0.63 -0.42 3.62
N THR A 152 0.09 0.51 4.24
CA THR A 152 0.69 1.68 3.56
C THR A 152 1.68 1.24 2.48
N ASN A 153 2.59 0.32 2.79
CA ASN A 153 3.58 -0.19 1.86
C ASN A 153 2.94 -0.94 0.69
N PHE A 154 1.90 -1.74 0.96
CA PHE A 154 1.17 -2.45 -0.08
C PHE A 154 0.46 -1.48 -1.03
N THR A 155 -0.26 -0.49 -0.50
CA THR A 155 -0.94 0.54 -1.29
C THR A 155 0.05 1.28 -2.19
N ALA A 156 1.18 1.73 -1.62
CA ALA A 156 2.24 2.38 -2.40
C ALA A 156 2.82 1.47 -3.49
N GLY A 157 2.96 0.16 -3.21
CA GLY A 157 3.38 -0.83 -4.19
C GLY A 157 2.40 -0.99 -5.35
N VAL A 158 1.10 -1.07 -5.05
CA VAL A 158 0.03 -1.15 -6.05
C VAL A 158 -0.01 0.12 -6.91
N ASP A 159 0.10 1.29 -6.29
CA ASP A 159 0.12 2.57 -7.00
C ASP A 159 1.31 2.64 -7.97
N ASN A 160 2.51 2.26 -7.52
CA ASN A 160 3.70 2.19 -8.36
C ASN A 160 3.53 1.25 -9.56
N VAL A 161 2.89 0.10 -9.40
CA VAL A 161 2.59 -0.83 -10.49
C VAL A 161 1.56 -0.22 -11.43
N SER A 162 0.48 0.34 -10.89
CA SER A 162 -0.59 0.99 -11.65
C SER A 162 -0.05 2.10 -12.57
N ASP A 163 0.86 2.93 -12.08
CA ASP A 163 1.50 3.99 -12.83
C ASP A 163 2.35 3.47 -14.01
N LYS A 164 2.84 2.23 -13.93
CA LYS A 164 3.65 1.61 -15.00
C LYS A 164 2.82 0.84 -16.04
N ILE A 165 1.57 0.51 -15.74
CA ILE A 165 0.70 -0.24 -16.65
C ILE A 165 0.60 0.42 -18.04
N PRO A 166 0.36 1.74 -18.19
CA PRO A 166 0.29 2.38 -19.50
C PRO A 166 1.59 2.21 -20.32
N THR A 167 2.74 2.34 -19.65
CA THR A 167 4.05 2.16 -20.31
C THR A 167 4.26 0.71 -20.73
N ILE A 168 3.90 -0.26 -19.91
CA ILE A 168 4.01 -1.69 -20.23
C ILE A 168 3.11 -2.03 -21.43
N LEU A 169 1.87 -1.53 -21.47
CA LEU A 169 0.94 -1.72 -22.55
C LEU A 169 1.44 -1.08 -23.86
N LEU A 170 2.04 0.12 -23.78
CA LEU A 170 2.63 0.77 -24.93
C LEU A 170 3.79 -0.05 -25.52
N VAL A 171 4.70 -0.53 -24.68
CA VAL A 171 5.82 -1.39 -25.10
C VAL A 171 5.30 -2.69 -25.72
N ALA A 172 4.31 -3.34 -25.10
CA ALA A 172 3.69 -4.55 -25.62
C ALA A 172 3.05 -4.32 -27.00
N ALA A 173 2.36 -3.18 -27.19
CA ALA A 173 1.76 -2.81 -28.47
C ALA A 173 2.83 -2.60 -29.56
N ILE A 174 3.94 -1.92 -29.23
CA ILE A 174 5.06 -1.72 -30.17
C ILE A 174 5.68 -3.06 -30.57
N VAL A 175 5.93 -3.95 -29.63
CA VAL A 175 6.48 -5.29 -29.89
C VAL A 175 5.54 -6.11 -30.79
N LEU A 176 4.23 -6.05 -30.56
CA LEU A 176 3.23 -6.70 -31.41
C LEU A 176 3.26 -6.16 -32.83
N ILE A 177 3.28 -4.84 -33.02
CA ILE A 177 3.33 -4.19 -34.33
C ILE A 177 4.62 -4.60 -35.08
N LEU A 178 5.77 -4.54 -34.39
CA LEU A 178 7.04 -4.97 -34.99
C LEU A 178 7.03 -6.45 -35.36
N GLY A 179 6.47 -7.32 -34.54
CA GLY A 179 6.31 -8.74 -34.85
C GLY A 179 5.46 -8.99 -36.11
N VAL A 180 4.34 -8.29 -36.24
CA VAL A 180 3.48 -8.36 -37.44
C VAL A 180 4.22 -7.85 -38.68
N LEU A 181 4.96 -6.74 -38.59
CA LEU A 181 5.75 -6.20 -39.71
C LEU A 181 6.82 -7.18 -40.17
N VAL A 182 7.55 -7.81 -39.26
CA VAL A 182 8.56 -8.83 -39.59
C VAL A 182 7.92 -10.02 -40.33
N LEU A 183 6.77 -10.50 -39.83
CA LEU A 183 6.03 -11.59 -40.51
C LEU A 183 5.56 -11.19 -41.93
N LEU A 184 5.12 -9.97 -42.10
CA LEU A 184 4.65 -9.43 -43.37
C LEU A 184 5.81 -9.34 -44.37
N VAL A 185 6.96 -8.82 -43.96
CA VAL A 185 8.18 -8.76 -44.77
C VAL A 185 8.66 -10.17 -45.16
N ALA A 186 8.69 -11.10 -44.19
CA ALA A 186 9.09 -12.48 -44.45
C ALA A 186 8.15 -13.18 -45.43
N THR A 187 6.84 -12.93 -45.37
CA THR A 187 5.85 -13.47 -46.28
C THR A 187 6.02 -12.87 -47.66
N TRP A 188 6.21 -11.55 -47.76
CA TRP A 188 6.46 -10.85 -49.05
C TRP A 188 7.72 -11.35 -49.73
N GLN A 189 8.83 -11.54 -49.01
CA GLN A 189 10.08 -12.10 -49.54
C GLN A 189 9.89 -13.52 -50.10
N ARG A 190 9.12 -14.39 -49.42
CA ARG A 190 8.81 -15.75 -49.89
C ARG A 190 7.98 -15.73 -51.18
N MET A 191 7.03 -14.82 -51.32
CA MET A 191 6.23 -14.69 -52.55
C MET A 191 7.07 -14.21 -53.72
N ASN A 192 8.03 -13.30 -53.46
CA ASN A 192 8.90 -12.76 -54.55
C ASN A 192 9.97 -13.77 -55.00
N MET A 193 10.43 -14.68 -54.12
CA MET A 193 11.39 -15.72 -54.48
C MET A 193 10.74 -16.95 -55.16
N GLY A 194 9.43 -17.15 -55.04
CA GLY A 194 8.70 -18.26 -55.64
C GLY A 194 8.16 -17.98 -57.07
N GLY A 195 8.36 -16.77 -57.60
CA GLY A 195 7.86 -16.37 -58.93
C GLY A 195 8.87 -16.50 -60.08
N GLY A 196 9.98 -17.23 -59.89
CA GLY A 196 11.00 -17.45 -60.92
C GLY A 196 11.09 -18.90 -61.36
N LEU A 197 10.11 -19.37 -62.15
CA LEU A 197 10.24 -20.53 -63.09
C LEU A 197 9.52 -20.18 -64.39
#